data_e42191b7786bc5de52e56cc41beb9c94
#
_entry.id   e42191b7786bc5de52e56cc41beb9c94
#
_cell.length_a   1.000
_cell.length_b   1.000
_cell.length_c   1.000
_cell.angle_alpha   90.00
_cell.angle_beta   90.00
_cell.angle_gamma   90.00
#
_symmetry.space_group_name_H-M   'P 1'
#
loop_
_entity.id
_entity.type
_entity.pdbx_description
1 polymer ?
#
loop_
_entity_poly.entity_id
_entity_poly.type
_entity_poly.pdbx_seq_one_letter_code
_entity_poly.pdbx_strand_id
1 'polypeptide(L)'
;MSYKKFDQADLEVIKNIIKDDERILYAENINEEYSHDELGGAQSYPDVVVKATSAEEISEIMKYAYENNIQVTPRGAGTGLVGSSVAIEHGIMIDSSLMNHILELDEENLTITVEPGVLLMELAAYVEDHDFFYPPDPGEKSATIGGNISTNAGGMRAVKYGVTRDYVRGLEVVLPNGKIVEFGGKVVKNSSGYSLKDLMIGSEGTLGFITKATLKLLPLPKKAISLLIPFKTLKEAIDTVPLIIKSKAIPTAIEFMQREVIIDAEEYLGKKFPDSQSDAYLLLKFDGNSTEEIEADYDKVAKLCLEAGALDVLISDTEEREESIWKARGAFLEAIKGSTTDMDEVDMVVPRNKVNEMVEYLHNLHNEVDIRIKSFGHAGDGNLHSYILKDDLSQEEFEKRMAAAMEKIYEKAAQLGGKVSGEHGIGFAKKPYLRESLDPETIELMSGIKKAFDPKNILNPHKVFQS
;
A
#
# COMPACT_ATOMS: atom_id res chain seq x y z
N MET A 1 -23.30 19.56 5.56
CA MET A 1 -23.86 19.65 6.95
C MET A 1 -22.67 19.97 7.85
N SER A 2 -22.84 20.81 8.88
CA SER A 2 -21.76 21.02 9.86
C SER A 2 -21.76 19.86 10.84
N TYR A 3 -20.61 19.30 11.13
CA TYR A 3 -20.46 18.29 12.16
C TYR A 3 -20.64 18.87 13.56
N LYS A 4 -21.07 18.05 14.52
CA LYS A 4 -21.07 18.43 15.93
C LYS A 4 -19.63 18.47 16.43
N LYS A 5 -19.23 19.56 17.06
CA LYS A 5 -17.94 19.62 17.73
C LYS A 5 -17.97 18.71 18.96
N PHE A 6 -16.99 17.85 19.08
CA PHE A 6 -16.83 16.95 20.22
C PHE A 6 -16.63 17.74 21.52
N ASP A 7 -17.30 17.34 22.62
CA ASP A 7 -17.25 18.01 23.90
C ASP A 7 -17.12 17.04 25.09
N GLN A 8 -17.07 17.58 26.30
CA GLN A 8 -16.91 16.79 27.52
C GLN A 8 -18.04 15.78 27.75
N ALA A 9 -19.27 16.10 27.33
CA ALA A 9 -20.39 15.17 27.47
C ALA A 9 -20.22 13.97 26.53
N ASP A 10 -19.68 14.17 25.34
CA ASP A 10 -19.34 13.11 24.40
C ASP A 10 -18.24 12.19 24.98
N LEU A 11 -17.21 12.77 25.61
CA LEU A 11 -16.15 12.02 26.27
C LEU A 11 -16.69 11.10 27.36
N GLU A 12 -17.62 11.57 28.18
CA GLU A 12 -18.24 10.74 29.23
C GLU A 12 -19.05 9.56 28.64
N VAL A 13 -19.67 9.74 27.47
CA VAL A 13 -20.34 8.62 26.78
C VAL A 13 -19.31 7.60 26.28
N ILE A 14 -18.22 8.08 25.67
CA ILE A 14 -17.13 7.19 25.21
C ILE A 14 -16.55 6.39 26.39
N LYS A 15 -16.29 7.03 27.53
CA LYS A 15 -15.85 6.35 28.76
C LYS A 15 -16.81 5.29 29.25
N ASN A 16 -18.12 5.55 29.17
CA ASN A 16 -19.14 4.57 29.55
C ASN A 16 -19.22 3.36 28.60
N ILE A 17 -18.90 3.54 27.31
CA ILE A 17 -18.80 2.44 26.34
C ILE A 17 -17.56 1.59 26.63
N ILE A 18 -16.40 2.21 26.72
CA ILE A 18 -15.10 1.54 26.80
C ILE A 18 -14.81 0.98 28.20
N LYS A 19 -15.20 1.68 29.25
CA LYS A 19 -15.02 1.28 30.66
C LYS A 19 -13.57 0.99 31.08
N ASP A 20 -12.63 1.58 30.37
CA ASP A 20 -11.19 1.47 30.60
C ASP A 20 -10.53 2.78 30.14
N ASP A 21 -10.21 3.64 31.11
CA ASP A 21 -9.64 4.97 30.84
C ASP A 21 -8.25 4.90 30.19
N GLU A 22 -7.49 3.80 30.35
CA GLU A 22 -6.17 3.62 29.74
C GLU A 22 -6.23 3.45 28.21
N ARG A 23 -7.40 3.08 27.70
CA ARG A 23 -7.67 2.92 26.27
C ARG A 23 -8.27 4.17 25.61
N ILE A 24 -8.40 5.28 26.36
CA ILE A 24 -8.97 6.53 25.88
C ILE A 24 -7.92 7.64 26.03
N LEU A 25 -7.46 8.18 24.90
CA LEU A 25 -6.54 9.30 24.91
C LEU A 25 -7.31 10.57 24.48
N TYR A 26 -7.17 11.65 25.25
CA TYR A 26 -7.81 12.93 24.93
C TYR A 26 -6.97 14.12 25.40
N ALA A 27 -7.16 15.27 24.79
CA ALA A 27 -6.42 16.50 25.04
C ALA A 27 -4.89 16.25 24.95
N GLU A 28 -4.14 16.66 25.97
CA GLU A 28 -2.66 16.58 26.03
C GLU A 28 -2.12 15.15 26.09
N ASN A 29 -2.99 14.14 26.33
CA ASN A 29 -2.59 12.73 26.35
C ASN A 29 -2.62 12.07 24.97
N ILE A 30 -3.05 12.76 23.92
CA ILE A 30 -2.99 12.27 22.55
C ILE A 30 -1.56 12.39 22.05
N ASN A 31 -0.90 11.27 21.85
CA ASN A 31 0.46 11.21 21.33
C ASN A 31 0.54 11.84 19.92
N GLU A 32 1.69 12.39 19.58
CA GLU A 32 1.94 13.01 18.27
C GLU A 32 1.68 12.05 17.10
N GLU A 33 1.99 10.76 17.25
CA GLU A 33 1.76 9.72 16.26
C GLU A 33 0.32 9.65 15.75
N TYR A 34 -0.68 10.06 16.55
CA TYR A 34 -2.09 10.08 16.15
C TYR A 34 -2.47 11.31 15.31
N SER A 35 -1.59 12.28 15.16
CA SER A 35 -1.84 13.48 14.36
C SER A 35 -1.53 13.32 12.88
N HIS A 36 -0.74 12.32 12.51
CA HIS A 36 -0.24 12.11 11.14
C HIS A 36 -0.18 10.62 10.77
N ASP A 37 0.02 10.33 9.51
CA ASP A 37 0.52 9.06 8.98
C ASP A 37 1.90 9.32 8.34
N GLU A 38 2.39 8.46 7.46
CA GLU A 38 3.69 8.65 6.79
C GLU A 38 3.65 9.68 5.63
N LEU A 39 2.49 10.31 5.37
CA LEU A 39 2.41 11.45 4.46
C LEU A 39 3.10 12.67 5.07
N GLY A 40 4.13 13.18 4.43
CA GLY A 40 4.83 14.37 4.87
C GLY A 40 3.93 15.61 4.94
N GLY A 41 4.13 16.46 5.96
CA GLY A 41 3.50 17.78 6.07
C GLY A 41 2.02 17.81 6.48
N ALA A 42 1.35 16.68 6.61
CA ALA A 42 -0.06 16.61 6.99
C ALA A 42 -0.21 16.27 8.47
N GLN A 43 -0.70 17.20 9.28
CA GLN A 43 -0.88 17.03 10.72
C GLN A 43 -2.25 17.53 11.19
N SER A 44 -3.05 16.64 11.82
CA SER A 44 -4.33 17.00 12.43
C SER A 44 -4.67 16.06 13.57
N TYR A 45 -4.88 16.57 14.76
CA TYR A 45 -5.23 15.79 15.95
C TYR A 45 -6.72 15.47 15.98
N PRO A 46 -7.12 14.22 16.33
CA PRO A 46 -8.49 13.94 16.73
C PRO A 46 -8.81 14.60 18.08
N ASP A 47 -10.10 14.73 18.41
CA ASP A 47 -10.53 15.20 19.74
C ASP A 47 -10.34 14.09 20.80
N VAL A 48 -10.49 12.84 20.41
CA VAL A 48 -10.30 11.65 21.25
C VAL A 48 -9.81 10.48 20.43
N VAL A 49 -8.88 9.68 20.98
CA VAL A 49 -8.47 8.38 20.45
C VAL A 49 -9.02 7.28 21.33
N VAL A 50 -9.63 6.26 20.71
CA VAL A 50 -10.15 5.08 21.39
C VAL A 50 -9.46 3.84 20.84
N LYS A 51 -8.75 3.11 21.70
CA LYS A 51 -8.16 1.81 21.39
C LYS A 51 -9.22 0.72 21.61
N ALA A 52 -9.90 0.33 20.52
CA ALA A 52 -10.96 -0.67 20.58
C ALA A 52 -10.42 -2.10 20.73
N THR A 53 -11.18 -2.96 21.42
CA THR A 53 -10.86 -4.39 21.60
C THR A 53 -11.93 -5.32 21.04
N SER A 54 -13.07 -4.79 20.56
CA SER A 54 -14.12 -5.62 19.99
C SER A 54 -14.98 -4.88 18.96
N ALA A 55 -15.67 -5.65 18.13
CA ALA A 55 -16.64 -5.11 17.17
C ALA A 55 -17.82 -4.42 17.86
N GLU A 56 -18.21 -4.89 19.04
CA GLU A 56 -19.31 -4.32 19.83
C GLU A 56 -18.96 -2.92 20.35
N GLU A 57 -17.75 -2.71 20.86
CA GLU A 57 -17.28 -1.38 21.27
C GLU A 57 -17.33 -0.39 20.08
N ILE A 58 -16.78 -0.81 18.93
CA ILE A 58 -16.81 -0.01 17.70
C ILE A 58 -18.25 0.26 17.26
N SER A 59 -19.12 -0.74 17.33
CA SER A 59 -20.57 -0.61 17.00
C SER A 59 -21.24 0.46 17.85
N GLU A 60 -21.04 0.45 19.17
CA GLU A 60 -21.62 1.44 20.07
C GLU A 60 -21.07 2.85 19.83
N ILE A 61 -19.77 3.00 19.61
CA ILE A 61 -19.12 4.28 19.26
C ILE A 61 -19.67 4.80 17.93
N MET A 62 -19.70 3.97 16.89
CA MET A 62 -20.19 4.34 15.57
C MET A 62 -21.67 4.77 15.62
N LYS A 63 -22.50 4.02 16.36
CA LYS A 63 -23.92 4.38 16.56
C LYS A 63 -24.04 5.75 17.22
N TYR A 64 -23.30 5.98 18.31
CA TYR A 64 -23.30 7.27 18.99
C TYR A 64 -22.85 8.40 18.09
N ALA A 65 -21.75 8.22 17.38
CA ALA A 65 -21.22 9.20 16.44
C ALA A 65 -22.21 9.51 15.31
N TYR A 66 -22.87 8.46 14.77
CA TYR A 66 -23.89 8.62 13.74
C TYR A 66 -25.11 9.40 14.24
N GLU A 67 -25.63 9.08 15.43
CA GLU A 67 -26.78 9.78 16.00
C GLU A 67 -26.48 11.26 16.26
N ASN A 68 -25.26 11.58 16.69
CA ASN A 68 -24.83 12.92 17.07
C ASN A 68 -24.10 13.70 15.97
N ASN A 69 -23.92 13.12 14.77
CA ASN A 69 -23.21 13.73 13.64
C ASN A 69 -21.75 14.12 14.00
N ILE A 70 -21.03 13.22 14.67
CA ILE A 70 -19.61 13.35 15.02
C ILE A 70 -18.78 12.54 14.01
N GLN A 71 -17.65 13.08 13.56
CA GLN A 71 -16.76 12.39 12.63
C GLN A 71 -16.01 11.24 13.31
N VAL A 72 -15.74 10.19 12.54
CA VAL A 72 -14.95 9.05 12.98
C VAL A 72 -13.84 8.77 11.95
N THR A 73 -12.61 8.67 12.41
CA THR A 73 -11.46 8.29 11.59
C THR A 73 -10.96 6.91 12.03
N PRO A 74 -10.99 5.88 11.16
CA PRO A 74 -10.36 4.60 11.43
C PRO A 74 -8.84 4.70 11.39
N ARG A 75 -8.16 3.99 12.29
CA ARG A 75 -6.70 3.90 12.30
C ARG A 75 -6.22 2.46 12.56
N GLY A 76 -5.26 2.02 11.76
CA GLY A 76 -4.41 0.87 12.02
C GLY A 76 -3.05 1.33 12.56
N ALA A 77 -1.96 0.87 11.98
CA ALA A 77 -0.60 1.27 12.37
C ALA A 77 -0.21 2.71 11.97
N GLY A 78 -0.99 3.38 11.13
CA GLY A 78 -0.69 4.74 10.68
C GLY A 78 0.42 4.84 9.61
N THR A 79 0.73 3.74 8.96
CA THR A 79 1.81 3.62 7.95
C THR A 79 1.40 4.06 6.54
N GLY A 80 0.21 4.63 6.37
CA GLY A 80 -0.29 5.13 5.09
C GLY A 80 0.47 6.35 4.58
N LEU A 81 0.51 6.53 3.25
CA LEU A 81 1.29 7.56 2.56
C LEU A 81 0.42 8.64 1.88
N VAL A 82 -0.88 8.70 2.21
CA VAL A 82 -1.83 9.60 1.53
C VAL A 82 -2.78 10.34 2.48
N GLY A 83 -2.52 10.27 3.78
CA GLY A 83 -3.33 10.92 4.80
C GLY A 83 -4.67 10.24 5.08
N SER A 84 -4.85 8.97 4.70
CA SER A 84 -6.12 8.24 4.92
C SER A 84 -6.49 8.09 6.38
N SER A 85 -5.52 7.94 7.28
CA SER A 85 -5.73 7.74 8.71
C SER A 85 -5.59 9.01 9.55
N VAL A 86 -5.47 10.18 8.93
CA VAL A 86 -5.36 11.49 9.60
C VAL A 86 -6.77 12.08 9.85
N ALA A 87 -7.05 12.52 11.07
CA ALA A 87 -8.34 13.06 11.48
C ALA A 87 -8.48 14.52 11.07
N ILE A 88 -8.61 14.82 9.77
CA ILE A 88 -8.64 16.20 9.24
C ILE A 88 -9.84 17.02 9.70
N GLU A 89 -10.89 16.38 10.16
CA GLU A 89 -12.10 17.00 10.71
C GLU A 89 -12.19 16.79 12.25
N HIS A 90 -11.08 16.43 12.89
CA HIS A 90 -11.01 16.10 14.33
C HIS A 90 -11.93 14.92 14.70
N GLY A 91 -12.80 15.03 15.72
CA GLY A 91 -13.75 13.99 16.12
C GLY A 91 -13.10 12.77 16.80
N ILE A 92 -13.67 11.60 16.59
CA ILE A 92 -13.27 10.35 17.24
C ILE A 92 -12.31 9.57 16.31
N MET A 93 -11.13 9.24 16.77
CA MET A 93 -10.27 8.26 16.12
C MET A 93 -10.44 6.91 16.80
N ILE A 94 -10.72 5.86 16.02
CA ILE A 94 -10.79 4.49 16.51
C ILE A 94 -9.54 3.75 16.04
N ASP A 95 -8.71 3.39 16.99
CA ASP A 95 -7.47 2.62 16.79
C ASP A 95 -7.75 1.12 16.99
N SER A 96 -7.44 0.33 15.97
CA SER A 96 -7.62 -1.12 15.97
C SER A 96 -6.41 -1.91 16.49
N SER A 97 -5.36 -1.27 16.96
CA SER A 97 -4.10 -1.94 17.33
C SER A 97 -4.25 -3.01 18.43
N LEU A 98 -5.25 -2.89 19.30
CA LEU A 98 -5.55 -3.90 20.33
C LEU A 98 -6.42 -5.07 19.83
N MET A 99 -6.98 -4.99 18.63
CA MET A 99 -7.67 -6.08 17.93
C MET A 99 -6.66 -6.85 17.06
N ASN A 100 -5.74 -7.56 17.69
CA ASN A 100 -4.56 -8.13 17.03
C ASN A 100 -4.43 -9.65 17.19
N HIS A 101 -5.54 -10.35 17.35
CA HIS A 101 -5.54 -11.80 17.50
C HIS A 101 -5.73 -12.51 16.16
N ILE A 102 -5.00 -13.62 16.01
CA ILE A 102 -5.30 -14.65 15.01
C ILE A 102 -6.39 -15.53 15.62
N LEU A 103 -7.58 -15.51 15.01
CA LEU A 103 -8.76 -16.14 15.58
C LEU A 103 -8.90 -17.61 15.19
N GLU A 104 -8.51 -17.96 13.96
CA GLU A 104 -8.65 -19.32 13.44
C GLU A 104 -7.70 -19.54 12.26
N LEU A 105 -6.99 -20.68 12.26
CA LEU A 105 -6.35 -21.26 11.09
C LEU A 105 -7.18 -22.47 10.65
N ASP A 106 -7.76 -22.40 9.46
CA ASP A 106 -8.58 -23.47 8.85
C ASP A 106 -7.78 -24.09 7.70
N GLU A 107 -7.03 -25.13 8.05
CA GLU A 107 -6.15 -25.84 7.11
C GLU A 107 -6.91 -26.55 6.00
N GLU A 108 -8.13 -27.05 6.27
CA GLU A 108 -8.94 -27.74 5.29
C GLU A 108 -9.48 -26.80 4.20
N ASN A 109 -9.82 -25.56 4.58
CA ASN A 109 -10.31 -24.52 3.67
C ASN A 109 -9.20 -23.61 3.14
N LEU A 110 -7.96 -23.78 3.58
CA LEU A 110 -6.81 -22.92 3.27
C LEU A 110 -7.15 -21.44 3.55
N THR A 111 -7.63 -21.17 4.76
CA THR A 111 -8.01 -19.83 5.20
C THR A 111 -7.52 -19.55 6.60
N ILE A 112 -7.26 -18.28 6.87
CA ILE A 112 -6.99 -17.77 8.22
C ILE A 112 -7.95 -16.61 8.51
N THR A 113 -8.48 -16.59 9.74
CA THR A 113 -9.35 -15.51 10.20
C THR A 113 -8.62 -14.72 11.27
N VAL A 114 -8.53 -13.41 11.07
CA VAL A 114 -7.76 -12.51 11.91
C VAL A 114 -8.54 -11.24 12.27
N GLU A 115 -8.18 -10.61 13.36
CA GLU A 115 -8.58 -9.24 13.71
C GLU A 115 -7.81 -8.20 12.89
N PRO A 116 -8.33 -6.98 12.70
CA PRO A 116 -7.77 -5.98 11.79
C PRO A 116 -6.41 -5.42 12.22
N GLY A 117 -6.09 -5.45 13.51
CA GLY A 117 -4.84 -4.95 14.07
C GLY A 117 -3.66 -5.93 14.00
N VAL A 118 -3.85 -7.16 13.53
CA VAL A 118 -2.75 -8.10 13.29
C VAL A 118 -1.78 -7.50 12.29
N LEU A 119 -0.47 -7.50 12.61
CA LEU A 119 0.56 -6.99 11.73
C LEU A 119 0.85 -7.98 10.59
N LEU A 120 1.15 -7.46 9.40
CA LEU A 120 1.51 -8.28 8.25
C LEU A 120 2.67 -9.23 8.55
N MET A 121 3.70 -8.75 9.25
CA MET A 121 4.86 -9.58 9.64
C MET A 121 4.49 -10.72 10.58
N GLU A 122 3.57 -10.48 11.50
CA GLU A 122 3.09 -11.50 12.45
C GLU A 122 2.23 -12.56 11.75
N LEU A 123 1.34 -12.12 10.86
CA LEU A 123 0.55 -13.02 10.04
C LEU A 123 1.46 -13.90 9.17
N ALA A 124 2.43 -13.30 8.47
CA ALA A 124 3.35 -14.02 7.59
C ALA A 124 4.13 -15.08 8.36
N ALA A 125 4.76 -14.71 9.48
CA ALA A 125 5.51 -15.64 10.32
C ALA A 125 4.60 -16.79 10.86
N TYR A 126 3.40 -16.45 11.32
CA TYR A 126 2.48 -17.47 11.85
C TYR A 126 2.07 -18.49 10.79
N VAL A 127 1.71 -18.06 9.56
CA VAL A 127 1.29 -19.00 8.53
C VAL A 127 2.44 -19.81 7.96
N GLU A 128 3.66 -19.22 7.87
CA GLU A 128 4.87 -19.93 7.43
C GLU A 128 5.29 -21.02 8.42
N ASP A 129 5.14 -20.80 9.73
CA ASP A 129 5.36 -21.82 10.77
C ASP A 129 4.40 -23.02 10.66
N HIS A 130 3.29 -22.86 9.90
CA HIS A 130 2.29 -23.90 9.64
C HIS A 130 2.32 -24.41 8.18
N ASP A 131 3.42 -24.22 7.44
CA ASP A 131 3.58 -24.61 6.02
C ASP A 131 2.62 -23.91 5.05
N PHE A 132 2.06 -22.75 5.42
CA PHE A 132 1.20 -21.93 4.57
C PHE A 132 1.89 -20.62 4.17
N PHE A 133 1.29 -19.96 3.20
CA PHE A 133 1.81 -18.73 2.62
C PHE A 133 0.70 -17.71 2.40
N TYR A 134 0.91 -16.49 2.92
CA TYR A 134 0.11 -15.31 2.60
C TYR A 134 0.89 -14.43 1.63
N PRO A 135 0.57 -14.46 0.31
CA PRO A 135 1.40 -13.85 -0.72
C PRO A 135 1.46 -12.32 -0.74
N PRO A 136 0.39 -11.54 -0.43
CA PRO A 136 0.47 -10.09 -0.47
C PRO A 136 1.65 -9.56 0.34
N ASP A 137 2.48 -8.73 -0.29
CA ASP A 137 3.79 -8.32 0.24
C ASP A 137 4.05 -6.82 0.03
N PRO A 138 3.20 -5.93 0.59
CA PRO A 138 3.52 -4.51 0.63
C PRO A 138 4.83 -4.28 1.37
N GLY A 139 5.57 -3.22 0.98
CA GLY A 139 6.90 -2.94 1.53
C GLY A 139 6.90 -2.77 3.06
N GLU A 140 5.83 -2.17 3.61
CA GLU A 140 5.71 -1.93 5.05
C GLU A 140 5.17 -3.15 5.80
N LYS A 141 6.04 -3.81 6.54
CA LYS A 141 5.74 -5.06 7.27
C LYS A 141 5.02 -4.85 8.60
N SER A 142 5.11 -3.66 9.18
CA SER A 142 4.40 -3.27 10.41
C SER A 142 2.98 -2.77 10.13
N ALA A 143 2.55 -2.70 8.87
CA ALA A 143 1.18 -2.39 8.51
C ALA A 143 0.21 -3.44 9.06
N THR A 144 -0.98 -2.98 9.47
CA THR A 144 -2.04 -3.87 9.96
C THR A 144 -2.82 -4.50 8.79
N ILE A 145 -3.33 -5.70 8.99
CA ILE A 145 -4.16 -6.39 7.98
C ILE A 145 -5.41 -5.57 7.62
N GLY A 146 -6.07 -4.95 8.60
CA GLY A 146 -7.19 -4.05 8.34
C GLY A 146 -6.82 -2.84 7.49
N GLY A 147 -5.62 -2.28 7.70
CA GLY A 147 -5.04 -1.22 6.87
C GLY A 147 -4.78 -1.70 5.43
N ASN A 148 -4.08 -2.82 5.27
CA ASN A 148 -3.79 -3.41 3.96
C ASN A 148 -5.06 -3.72 3.13
N ILE A 149 -6.12 -4.18 3.80
CA ILE A 149 -7.42 -4.39 3.14
C ILE A 149 -8.05 -3.05 2.76
N SER A 150 -8.02 -2.07 3.65
CA SER A 150 -8.63 -0.76 3.42
C SER A 150 -8.00 0.01 2.28
N THR A 151 -6.70 -0.16 2.03
CA THR A 151 -5.98 0.44 0.88
C THR A 151 -5.91 -0.49 -0.33
N ASN A 152 -6.29 -1.77 -0.20
CA ASN A 152 -6.00 -2.81 -1.19
C ASN A 152 -4.50 -2.87 -1.51
N ALA A 153 -3.68 -2.94 -0.48
CA ALA A 153 -2.22 -2.87 -0.61
C ALA A 153 -1.66 -3.87 -1.62
N GLY A 154 -0.76 -3.39 -2.47
CA GLY A 154 -0.07 -4.17 -3.50
C GLY A 154 1.23 -4.78 -2.99
N GLY A 155 2.32 -4.57 -3.74
CA GLY A 155 3.68 -4.96 -3.39
C GLY A 155 4.38 -5.83 -4.41
N MET A 156 5.62 -6.17 -4.12
CA MET A 156 6.57 -6.78 -5.07
C MET A 156 6.11 -8.10 -5.69
N ARG A 157 5.26 -8.88 -5.00
CA ARG A 157 4.79 -10.19 -5.47
C ARG A 157 3.53 -10.11 -6.34
N ALA A 158 3.00 -8.90 -6.60
CA ALA A 158 1.73 -8.73 -7.30
C ALA A 158 1.75 -9.29 -8.73
N VAL A 159 2.89 -9.28 -9.41
CA VAL A 159 3.02 -9.80 -10.79
C VAL A 159 2.65 -11.29 -10.91
N LYS A 160 2.91 -12.11 -9.88
CA LYS A 160 2.60 -13.54 -9.83
C LYS A 160 1.35 -13.83 -9.03
N TYR A 161 1.22 -13.22 -7.88
CA TYR A 161 0.22 -13.60 -6.87
C TYR A 161 -0.98 -12.65 -6.79
N GLY A 162 -0.89 -11.46 -7.37
CA GLY A 162 -1.94 -10.44 -7.20
C GLY A 162 -1.77 -9.64 -5.92
N VAL A 163 -2.82 -8.93 -5.54
CA VAL A 163 -2.82 -7.96 -4.44
C VAL A 163 -3.72 -8.41 -3.29
N THR A 164 -3.84 -7.65 -2.23
CA THR A 164 -4.65 -7.97 -1.04
C THR A 164 -6.07 -8.41 -1.38
N ARG A 165 -6.74 -7.76 -2.34
CA ARG A 165 -8.10 -8.11 -2.82
C ARG A 165 -8.25 -9.59 -3.21
N ASP A 166 -7.22 -10.17 -3.82
CA ASP A 166 -7.25 -11.54 -4.35
C ASP A 166 -7.26 -12.59 -3.24
N TYR A 167 -6.93 -12.17 -2.01
CA TYR A 167 -6.82 -13.04 -0.84
C TYR A 167 -7.93 -12.84 0.19
N VAL A 168 -8.69 -11.76 0.15
CA VAL A 168 -9.82 -11.54 1.07
C VAL A 168 -11.01 -12.40 0.64
N ARG A 169 -11.41 -13.34 1.52
CA ARG A 169 -12.57 -14.23 1.34
C ARG A 169 -13.81 -13.69 2.03
N GLY A 170 -13.67 -13.13 3.23
CA GLY A 170 -14.77 -12.60 4.02
C GLY A 170 -14.31 -11.46 4.92
N LEU A 171 -15.27 -10.62 5.31
CA LEU A 171 -15.06 -9.49 6.20
C LEU A 171 -16.24 -9.38 7.17
N GLU A 172 -15.95 -9.12 8.43
CA GLU A 172 -16.90 -8.53 9.38
C GLU A 172 -16.63 -7.02 9.42
N VAL A 173 -17.70 -6.24 9.34
CA VAL A 173 -17.61 -4.77 9.19
C VAL A 173 -18.65 -4.10 10.08
N VAL A 174 -18.24 -3.06 10.80
CA VAL A 174 -19.15 -2.13 11.46
C VAL A 174 -19.48 -0.99 10.49
N LEU A 175 -20.75 -0.88 10.12
CA LEU A 175 -21.26 0.19 9.26
C LEU A 175 -21.31 1.54 10.00
N PRO A 176 -21.36 2.68 9.29
CA PRO A 176 -21.45 4.01 9.91
C PRO A 176 -22.58 4.17 10.93
N ASN A 177 -23.69 3.46 10.76
CA ASN A 177 -24.84 3.47 11.71
C ASN A 177 -24.69 2.50 12.90
N GLY A 178 -23.50 1.90 13.08
CA GLY A 178 -23.19 0.97 14.16
C GLY A 178 -23.60 -0.49 13.93
N LYS A 179 -24.24 -0.84 12.80
CA LYS A 179 -24.60 -2.24 12.54
C LYS A 179 -23.40 -3.07 12.18
N ILE A 180 -23.24 -4.23 12.80
CA ILE A 180 -22.25 -5.23 12.46
C ILE A 180 -22.84 -6.11 11.34
N VAL A 181 -22.07 -6.30 10.26
CA VAL A 181 -22.47 -7.10 9.10
C VAL A 181 -21.32 -7.97 8.62
N GLU A 182 -21.66 -9.13 8.05
CA GLU A 182 -20.68 -10.02 7.44
C GLU A 182 -20.82 -10.02 5.91
N PHE A 183 -19.69 -9.96 5.20
CA PHE A 183 -19.61 -10.02 3.75
C PHE A 183 -18.68 -11.16 3.33
N GLY A 184 -19.14 -12.04 2.42
CA GLY A 184 -18.36 -13.16 1.95
C GLY A 184 -18.33 -14.33 2.95
N GLY A 185 -17.15 -14.91 3.17
CA GLY A 185 -16.93 -16.07 4.05
C GLY A 185 -15.87 -17.02 3.49
N LYS A 186 -15.73 -18.23 4.04
CA LYS A 186 -14.70 -19.21 3.63
C LYS A 186 -14.89 -19.83 2.26
N VAL A 187 -16.04 -19.63 1.62
CA VAL A 187 -16.36 -20.23 0.32
C VAL A 187 -15.48 -19.71 -0.81
N VAL A 188 -15.10 -20.62 -1.72
CA VAL A 188 -14.26 -20.26 -2.89
C VAL A 188 -15.05 -19.52 -3.96
N LYS A 189 -16.33 -19.85 -4.12
CA LYS A 189 -17.22 -19.23 -5.13
C LYS A 189 -18.44 -18.62 -4.46
N ASN A 190 -18.79 -17.41 -4.84
CA ASN A 190 -20.01 -16.75 -4.38
C ASN A 190 -20.60 -15.89 -5.51
N SER A 191 -21.79 -16.26 -5.98
CA SER A 191 -22.59 -15.52 -6.95
C SER A 191 -23.95 -15.04 -6.38
N SER A 192 -24.06 -14.99 -5.04
CA SER A 192 -25.29 -14.65 -4.32
C SER A 192 -25.43 -13.12 -4.15
N GLY A 193 -25.60 -12.40 -5.24
CA GLY A 193 -25.78 -10.94 -5.25
C GLY A 193 -24.49 -10.17 -5.51
N TYR A 194 -24.53 -8.86 -5.23
CA TYR A 194 -23.37 -7.98 -5.38
C TYR A 194 -22.30 -8.28 -4.33
N SER A 195 -21.04 -8.23 -4.73
CA SER A 195 -19.92 -8.42 -3.81
C SER A 195 -19.66 -7.15 -2.98
N LEU A 196 -20.36 -7.01 -1.86
CA LEU A 196 -20.16 -5.88 -0.95
C LEU A 196 -18.78 -5.92 -0.27
N LYS A 197 -18.21 -7.12 -0.12
CA LYS A 197 -16.83 -7.31 0.33
C LYS A 197 -15.84 -6.51 -0.54
N ASP A 198 -16.00 -6.57 -1.86
CA ASP A 198 -15.09 -5.91 -2.80
C ASP A 198 -15.24 -4.38 -2.82
N LEU A 199 -16.34 -3.85 -2.28
CA LEU A 199 -16.49 -2.41 -2.04
C LEU A 199 -15.71 -1.94 -0.80
N MET A 200 -15.59 -2.80 0.22
CA MET A 200 -14.81 -2.48 1.43
C MET A 200 -13.31 -2.43 1.13
N ILE A 201 -12.82 -3.32 0.26
CA ILE A 201 -11.40 -3.44 -0.11
C ILE A 201 -11.01 -2.23 -0.96
N GLY A 202 -10.06 -1.43 -0.48
CA GLY A 202 -9.64 -0.19 -1.13
C GLY A 202 -10.57 0.99 -0.90
N SER A 203 -11.48 0.90 0.10
CA SER A 203 -12.37 2.00 0.49
C SER A 203 -11.71 3.01 1.44
N GLU A 204 -10.49 2.74 1.90
CA GLU A 204 -9.74 3.58 2.84
C GLU A 204 -10.55 3.94 4.10
N GLY A 205 -11.32 2.99 4.61
CA GLY A 205 -12.15 3.17 5.81
C GLY A 205 -13.32 4.14 5.64
N THR A 206 -13.73 4.47 4.41
CA THR A 206 -14.83 5.42 4.17
C THR A 206 -16.21 4.76 4.13
N LEU A 207 -16.31 3.45 3.95
CA LEU A 207 -17.58 2.71 3.80
C LEU A 207 -17.95 1.88 5.04
N GLY A 208 -16.99 1.50 5.84
CA GLY A 208 -17.17 0.70 7.06
C GLY A 208 -15.86 0.50 7.79
N PHE A 209 -15.95 0.09 9.06
CA PHE A 209 -14.80 -0.26 9.88
C PHE A 209 -14.64 -1.79 9.89
N ILE A 210 -13.53 -2.30 9.37
CA ILE A 210 -13.25 -3.74 9.33
C ILE A 210 -12.87 -4.20 10.73
N THR A 211 -13.56 -5.23 11.24
CA THR A 211 -13.33 -5.81 12.58
C THR A 211 -12.83 -7.25 12.53
N LYS A 212 -13.00 -7.92 11.38
CA LYS A 212 -12.49 -9.28 11.17
C LYS A 212 -12.27 -9.52 9.69
N ALA A 213 -11.23 -10.26 9.34
CA ALA A 213 -10.92 -10.66 7.98
C ALA A 213 -10.66 -12.16 7.88
N THR A 214 -11.32 -12.83 6.93
CA THR A 214 -11.00 -14.20 6.53
C THR A 214 -10.19 -14.14 5.24
N LEU A 215 -8.95 -14.60 5.30
CA LEU A 215 -7.95 -14.51 4.23
C LEU A 215 -7.68 -15.90 3.65
N LYS A 216 -7.50 -15.96 2.33
CA LYS A 216 -7.04 -17.15 1.63
C LYS A 216 -5.55 -17.35 1.85
N LEU A 217 -5.16 -18.59 2.05
CA LEU A 217 -3.77 -19.04 2.10
C LEU A 217 -3.42 -19.91 0.88
N LEU A 218 -2.13 -20.02 0.61
CA LEU A 218 -1.53 -20.99 -0.31
C LEU A 218 -0.59 -21.90 0.48
N PRO A 219 -0.24 -23.09 -0.07
CA PRO A 219 0.88 -23.86 0.45
C PRO A 219 2.19 -23.04 0.35
N LEU A 220 3.05 -23.15 1.36
CA LEU A 220 4.34 -22.43 1.38
C LEU A 220 5.28 -22.95 0.27
N PRO A 221 5.80 -22.09 -0.60
CA PRO A 221 6.83 -22.48 -1.57
C PRO A 221 8.11 -22.93 -0.85
N LYS A 222 8.69 -24.06 -1.28
CA LYS A 222 9.85 -24.66 -0.62
C LYS A 222 11.17 -23.99 -0.92
N LYS A 223 11.24 -23.29 -2.06
CA LYS A 223 12.47 -22.68 -2.59
C LYS A 223 12.18 -21.32 -3.19
N ALA A 224 13.18 -20.45 -3.08
CA ALA A 224 13.23 -19.19 -3.81
C ALA A 224 14.65 -18.95 -4.32
N ILE A 225 14.76 -18.31 -5.48
CA ILE A 225 16.03 -17.90 -6.10
C ILE A 225 15.82 -16.53 -6.73
N SER A 226 16.80 -15.64 -6.60
CA SER A 226 16.78 -14.32 -7.23
C SER A 226 17.87 -14.15 -8.26
N LEU A 227 17.55 -13.36 -9.29
CA LEU A 227 18.48 -12.94 -10.34
C LEU A 227 18.64 -11.43 -10.29
N LEU A 228 19.87 -10.95 -10.20
CA LEU A 228 20.22 -9.56 -10.46
C LEU A 228 20.78 -9.45 -11.87
N ILE A 229 20.12 -8.67 -12.73
CA ILE A 229 20.40 -8.60 -14.17
C ILE A 229 20.77 -7.17 -14.54
N PRO A 230 22.06 -6.86 -14.74
CA PRO A 230 22.54 -5.54 -15.15
C PRO A 230 22.31 -5.26 -16.63
N PHE A 231 21.96 -4.02 -16.95
CA PHE A 231 21.77 -3.49 -18.30
C PHE A 231 22.54 -2.18 -18.50
N LYS A 232 22.90 -1.86 -19.74
CA LYS A 232 23.54 -0.58 -20.07
C LYS A 232 22.61 0.61 -19.87
N THR A 233 21.31 0.42 -20.16
CA THR A 233 20.32 1.47 -20.08
C THR A 233 19.05 0.98 -19.43
N LEU A 234 18.33 1.90 -18.79
CA LEU A 234 17.02 1.61 -18.21
C LEU A 234 16.01 1.17 -19.27
N LYS A 235 16.09 1.73 -20.47
CA LYS A 235 15.24 1.34 -21.59
C LYS A 235 15.38 -0.14 -21.93
N GLU A 236 16.62 -0.65 -22.06
CA GLU A 236 16.88 -2.07 -22.34
C GLU A 236 16.30 -2.97 -21.24
N ALA A 237 16.49 -2.59 -19.97
CA ALA A 237 15.94 -3.31 -18.83
C ALA A 237 14.40 -3.39 -18.90
N ILE A 238 13.72 -2.27 -19.05
CA ILE A 238 12.26 -2.20 -19.07
C ILE A 238 11.67 -2.90 -20.31
N ASP A 239 12.26 -2.73 -21.50
CA ASP A 239 11.79 -3.40 -22.72
C ASP A 239 11.90 -4.93 -22.65
N THR A 240 12.74 -5.46 -21.76
CA THR A 240 12.89 -6.90 -21.53
C THR A 240 11.74 -7.48 -20.71
N VAL A 241 11.10 -6.70 -19.84
CA VAL A 241 10.03 -7.18 -18.93
C VAL A 241 8.85 -7.86 -19.66
N PRO A 242 8.26 -7.27 -20.72
CA PRO A 242 7.19 -7.95 -21.47
C PRO A 242 7.64 -9.29 -22.09
N LEU A 243 8.91 -9.43 -22.44
CA LEU A 243 9.46 -10.67 -22.98
C LEU A 243 9.54 -11.75 -21.90
N ILE A 244 9.98 -11.37 -20.69
CA ILE A 244 10.00 -12.26 -19.51
C ILE A 244 8.60 -12.79 -19.24
N ILE A 245 7.59 -11.92 -19.13
CA ILE A 245 6.21 -12.32 -18.84
C ILE A 245 5.65 -13.25 -19.94
N LYS A 246 5.93 -12.96 -21.21
CA LYS A 246 5.49 -13.80 -22.34
C LYS A 246 6.20 -15.16 -22.40
N SER A 247 7.34 -15.30 -21.73
CA SER A 247 8.12 -16.54 -21.74
C SER A 247 7.43 -17.72 -21.05
N LYS A 248 6.34 -17.49 -20.30
CA LYS A 248 5.61 -18.44 -19.44
C LYS A 248 6.38 -18.85 -18.17
N ALA A 249 7.57 -18.30 -17.93
CA ALA A 249 8.30 -18.41 -16.69
C ALA A 249 8.04 -17.10 -15.93
N ILE A 250 6.93 -17.02 -15.18
CA ILE A 250 6.52 -15.78 -14.50
C ILE A 250 7.24 -15.68 -13.16
N PRO A 251 8.18 -14.73 -13.00
CA PRO A 251 8.82 -14.48 -11.72
C PRO A 251 7.82 -14.07 -10.64
N THR A 252 8.16 -14.33 -9.40
CA THR A 252 7.40 -13.91 -8.22
C THR A 252 7.45 -12.39 -8.04
N ALA A 253 8.59 -11.78 -8.40
CA ALA A 253 8.79 -10.34 -8.44
C ALA A 253 9.63 -9.94 -9.65
N ILE A 254 9.37 -8.75 -10.21
CA ILE A 254 10.16 -8.11 -11.26
C ILE A 254 10.31 -6.63 -10.89
N GLU A 255 11.45 -6.31 -10.29
CA GLU A 255 11.78 -4.96 -9.86
C GLU A 255 12.75 -4.30 -10.84
N PHE A 256 12.57 -3.03 -11.17
CA PHE A 256 13.60 -2.25 -11.84
C PHE A 256 14.27 -1.28 -10.87
N MET A 257 15.56 -1.06 -11.09
CA MET A 257 16.39 -0.19 -10.25
C MET A 257 17.34 0.61 -11.14
N GLN A 258 17.50 1.90 -10.83
CA GLN A 258 18.48 2.77 -11.45
C GLN A 258 19.73 2.87 -10.60
N ARG A 259 20.89 3.08 -11.24
CA ARG A 259 22.17 3.16 -10.53
C ARG A 259 22.18 4.25 -9.45
N GLU A 260 21.55 5.37 -9.71
CA GLU A 260 21.49 6.49 -8.74
C GLU A 260 20.79 6.11 -7.41
N VAL A 261 19.74 5.26 -7.48
CA VAL A 261 19.04 4.78 -6.28
C VAL A 261 19.87 3.72 -5.56
N ILE A 262 20.60 2.89 -6.31
CA ILE A 262 21.54 1.90 -5.75
C ILE A 262 22.67 2.59 -5.01
N ILE A 263 23.21 3.71 -5.52
CA ILE A 263 24.26 4.48 -4.84
C ILE A 263 23.76 4.97 -3.47
N ASP A 264 22.56 5.51 -3.37
CA ASP A 264 21.98 5.91 -2.09
C ASP A 264 21.88 4.73 -1.11
N ALA A 265 21.41 3.57 -1.60
CA ALA A 265 21.33 2.36 -0.79
C ALA A 265 22.69 1.82 -0.35
N GLU A 266 23.71 1.89 -1.21
CA GLU A 266 25.09 1.53 -0.89
C GLU A 266 25.65 2.43 0.24
N GLU A 267 25.38 3.74 0.20
CA GLU A 267 25.80 4.69 1.21
C GLU A 267 25.04 4.45 2.53
N TYR A 268 23.73 4.28 2.47
CA TYR A 268 22.89 4.04 3.62
C TYR A 268 23.23 2.74 4.37
N LEU A 269 23.46 1.66 3.62
CA LEU A 269 23.76 0.33 4.19
C LEU A 269 25.26 0.10 4.48
N GLY A 270 26.14 0.95 3.96
CA GLY A 270 27.60 0.74 4.04
C GLY A 270 28.06 -0.50 3.28
N LYS A 271 27.34 -0.98 2.27
CA LYS A 271 27.61 -2.21 1.54
C LYS A 271 27.45 -2.00 0.03
N LYS A 272 28.41 -2.49 -0.76
CA LYS A 272 28.37 -2.35 -2.22
C LYS A 272 27.50 -3.43 -2.88
N PHE A 273 26.81 -3.03 -3.95
CA PHE A 273 26.12 -3.94 -4.84
C PHE A 273 27.10 -4.83 -5.63
N PRO A 274 26.69 -6.02 -6.06
CA PRO A 274 27.56 -6.94 -6.81
C PRO A 274 28.09 -6.37 -8.12
N ASP A 275 27.31 -5.54 -8.80
CA ASP A 275 27.71 -4.78 -9.98
C ASP A 275 27.67 -3.26 -9.69
N SER A 276 28.70 -2.53 -10.18
CA SER A 276 28.85 -1.09 -9.96
C SER A 276 29.01 -0.29 -11.25
N GLN A 277 28.90 -0.93 -12.41
CA GLN A 277 29.23 -0.35 -13.72
C GLN A 277 27.98 -0.09 -14.58
N SER A 278 26.87 -0.75 -14.27
CA SER A 278 25.65 -0.69 -15.06
C SER A 278 24.75 0.47 -14.61
N ASP A 279 24.00 1.05 -15.56
CA ASP A 279 23.10 2.18 -15.28
C ASP A 279 21.72 1.72 -14.77
N ALA A 280 21.32 0.49 -15.10
CA ALA A 280 20.04 -0.07 -14.73
C ALA A 280 20.09 -1.56 -14.46
N TYR A 281 19.15 -2.05 -13.66
CA TYR A 281 19.06 -3.43 -13.23
C TYR A 281 17.60 -3.90 -13.20
N LEU A 282 17.43 -5.20 -13.51
CA LEU A 282 16.24 -5.94 -13.10
C LEU A 282 16.62 -6.86 -11.93
N LEU A 283 15.79 -6.88 -10.90
CA LEU A 283 15.87 -7.85 -9.82
C LEU A 283 14.62 -8.75 -9.92
N LEU A 284 14.86 -10.02 -10.21
CA LEU A 284 13.80 -11.02 -10.36
C LEU A 284 13.85 -12.00 -9.19
N LYS A 285 12.67 -12.46 -8.75
CA LYS A 285 12.52 -13.55 -7.80
C LYS A 285 11.72 -14.67 -8.43
N PHE A 286 12.13 -15.89 -8.21
CA PHE A 286 11.40 -17.11 -8.56
C PHE A 286 11.14 -17.90 -7.29
N ASP A 287 9.97 -18.46 -7.12
CA ASP A 287 9.62 -19.39 -6.07
C ASP A 287 8.86 -20.60 -6.59
N GLY A 288 8.98 -21.71 -5.92
CA GLY A 288 8.34 -22.97 -6.32
C GLY A 288 8.63 -24.12 -5.36
N ASN A 289 8.21 -25.33 -5.74
CA ASN A 289 8.29 -26.52 -4.89
C ASN A 289 9.47 -27.44 -5.22
N SER A 290 10.11 -27.29 -6.40
CA SER A 290 11.31 -28.03 -6.76
C SER A 290 12.39 -27.13 -7.33
N THR A 291 13.66 -27.49 -7.07
CA THR A 291 14.83 -26.78 -7.60
C THR A 291 14.87 -26.87 -9.12
N GLU A 292 14.53 -28.04 -9.68
CA GLU A 292 14.56 -28.32 -11.11
C GLU A 292 13.57 -27.46 -11.90
N GLU A 293 12.36 -27.22 -11.34
CA GLU A 293 11.36 -26.35 -11.97
C GLU A 293 11.83 -24.89 -11.98
N ILE A 294 12.33 -24.40 -10.83
CA ILE A 294 12.83 -23.05 -10.69
C ILE A 294 14.04 -22.81 -11.61
N GLU A 295 14.97 -23.79 -11.69
CA GLU A 295 16.15 -23.74 -12.57
C GLU A 295 15.76 -23.67 -14.04
N ALA A 296 14.79 -24.47 -14.48
CA ALA A 296 14.31 -24.42 -15.84
C ALA A 296 13.69 -23.05 -16.21
N ASP A 297 12.98 -22.44 -15.27
CA ASP A 297 12.34 -21.14 -15.45
C ASP A 297 13.38 -20.01 -15.45
N TYR A 298 14.30 -19.97 -14.49
CA TYR A 298 15.29 -18.90 -14.46
C TYR A 298 16.32 -19.01 -15.58
N ASP A 299 16.75 -20.21 -15.97
CA ASP A 299 17.65 -20.43 -17.11
C ASP A 299 17.05 -19.89 -18.41
N LYS A 300 15.77 -20.12 -18.61
CA LYS A 300 15.04 -19.61 -19.76
C LYS A 300 14.99 -18.07 -19.74
N VAL A 301 14.70 -17.47 -18.59
CA VAL A 301 14.66 -16.02 -18.43
C VAL A 301 16.05 -15.41 -18.54
N ALA A 302 17.07 -16.03 -17.97
CA ALA A 302 18.47 -15.60 -18.09
C ALA A 302 18.92 -15.51 -19.54
N LYS A 303 18.67 -16.56 -20.34
CA LYS A 303 18.99 -16.58 -21.78
C LYS A 303 18.26 -15.46 -22.53
N LEU A 304 16.97 -15.30 -22.26
CA LEU A 304 16.14 -14.24 -22.85
C LEU A 304 16.68 -12.85 -22.53
N CYS A 305 17.09 -12.61 -21.28
CA CYS A 305 17.65 -11.31 -20.87
C CYS A 305 19.00 -11.04 -21.57
N LEU A 306 19.88 -12.04 -21.66
CA LEU A 306 21.15 -11.91 -22.40
C LEU A 306 20.93 -11.62 -23.88
N GLU A 307 19.96 -12.30 -24.52
CA GLU A 307 19.58 -12.03 -25.91
C GLU A 307 18.97 -10.62 -26.10
N ALA A 308 18.32 -10.09 -25.06
CA ALA A 308 17.74 -8.74 -25.05
C ALA A 308 18.73 -7.63 -24.69
N GLY A 309 20.01 -7.96 -24.40
CA GLY A 309 21.06 -6.96 -24.15
C GLY A 309 21.54 -6.85 -22.71
N ALA A 310 21.12 -7.74 -21.83
CA ALA A 310 21.68 -7.81 -20.48
C ALA A 310 23.19 -8.07 -20.53
N LEU A 311 23.92 -7.42 -19.63
CA LEU A 311 25.37 -7.53 -19.57
C LEU A 311 25.84 -8.82 -18.87
N ASP A 312 25.06 -9.27 -17.89
CA ASP A 312 25.29 -10.48 -17.10
C ASP A 312 23.99 -10.93 -16.42
N VAL A 313 24.01 -12.09 -15.77
CA VAL A 313 22.95 -12.60 -14.90
C VAL A 313 23.59 -13.14 -13.63
N LEU A 314 23.43 -12.42 -12.53
CA LEU A 314 23.99 -12.77 -11.24
C LEU A 314 22.93 -13.52 -10.42
N ILE A 315 23.22 -14.76 -10.04
CA ILE A 315 22.31 -15.65 -9.34
C ILE A 315 22.55 -15.56 -7.83
N SER A 316 21.50 -15.29 -7.06
CA SER A 316 21.51 -15.37 -5.59
C SER A 316 20.98 -16.74 -5.17
N ASP A 317 21.88 -17.71 -5.07
CA ASP A 317 21.60 -19.13 -4.82
C ASP A 317 21.79 -19.54 -3.35
N THR A 318 22.19 -18.59 -2.49
CA THR A 318 22.33 -18.78 -1.05
C THR A 318 21.39 -17.85 -0.29
N GLU A 319 20.88 -18.29 0.85
CA GLU A 319 20.00 -17.50 1.73
C GLU A 319 20.63 -16.14 2.07
N GLU A 320 21.91 -16.09 2.41
CA GLU A 320 22.63 -14.84 2.73
C GLU A 320 22.64 -13.84 1.56
N ARG A 321 22.87 -14.33 0.32
CA ARG A 321 22.84 -13.46 -0.87
C ARG A 321 21.44 -12.99 -1.19
N GLU A 322 20.46 -13.88 -1.07
CA GLU A 322 19.03 -13.59 -1.25
C GLU A 322 18.59 -12.49 -0.28
N GLU A 323 18.79 -12.68 1.02
CA GLU A 323 18.47 -11.68 2.04
C GLU A 323 19.17 -10.35 1.81
N SER A 324 20.46 -10.39 1.46
CA SER A 324 21.26 -9.19 1.25
C SER A 324 20.73 -8.32 0.12
N ILE A 325 20.34 -8.92 -1.02
CA ILE A 325 19.88 -8.15 -2.18
C ILE A 325 18.47 -7.58 -1.97
N TRP A 326 17.57 -8.35 -1.33
CA TRP A 326 16.23 -7.86 -1.01
C TRP A 326 16.24 -6.84 0.13
N LYS A 327 17.15 -6.97 1.09
CA LYS A 327 17.38 -5.95 2.11
C LYS A 327 17.83 -4.63 1.50
N ALA A 328 18.72 -4.69 0.50
CA ALA A 328 19.14 -3.50 -0.22
C ALA A 328 17.99 -2.87 -1.01
N ARG A 329 17.15 -3.67 -1.69
CA ARG A 329 15.95 -3.17 -2.38
C ARG A 329 14.94 -2.56 -1.41
N GLY A 330 14.72 -3.19 -0.26
CA GLY A 330 13.81 -2.68 0.78
C GLY A 330 14.28 -1.37 1.42
N ALA A 331 15.58 -1.08 1.38
CA ALA A 331 16.15 0.14 1.96
C ALA A 331 16.07 1.37 1.05
N PHE A 332 15.58 1.25 -0.19
CA PHE A 332 15.62 2.36 -1.17
C PHE A 332 14.88 3.61 -0.69
N LEU A 333 13.69 3.47 -0.11
CA LEU A 333 12.95 4.62 0.41
C LEU A 333 13.75 5.37 1.48
N GLU A 334 14.25 4.65 2.48
CA GLU A 334 15.03 5.25 3.57
C GLU A 334 16.36 5.83 3.09
N ALA A 335 16.99 5.19 2.12
CA ALA A 335 18.20 5.70 1.50
C ALA A 335 17.95 7.00 0.72
N ILE A 336 16.85 7.09 -0.03
CA ILE A 336 16.44 8.31 -0.73
C ILE A 336 16.11 9.42 0.28
N LYS A 337 15.32 9.13 1.34
CA LYS A 337 15.06 10.07 2.44
C LYS A 337 16.37 10.63 3.02
N GLY A 338 17.37 9.78 3.23
CA GLY A 338 18.68 10.18 3.72
C GLY A 338 19.50 11.02 2.74
N SER A 339 19.18 11.03 1.46
CA SER A 339 19.91 11.75 0.40
C SER A 339 19.40 13.16 0.13
N THR A 340 18.36 13.61 0.83
CA THR A 340 17.72 14.93 0.66
C THR A 340 17.24 15.49 1.99
N THR A 341 16.84 16.76 2.01
CA THR A 341 16.34 17.44 3.22
C THR A 341 14.84 17.29 3.42
N ASP A 342 14.09 17.05 2.34
CA ASP A 342 12.65 16.80 2.32
C ASP A 342 12.27 16.21 0.96
N MET A 343 11.14 15.51 0.85
CA MET A 343 10.67 14.92 -0.40
C MET A 343 9.17 14.67 -0.38
N ASP A 344 8.60 14.43 -1.55
CA ASP A 344 7.25 13.88 -1.70
C ASP A 344 7.24 12.73 -2.71
N GLU A 345 6.21 11.88 -2.65
CA GLU A 345 6.13 10.64 -3.42
C GLU A 345 4.95 10.63 -4.38
N VAL A 346 5.21 10.17 -5.58
CA VAL A 346 4.20 9.83 -6.59
C VAL A 346 4.19 8.32 -6.79
N ASP A 347 3.09 7.68 -6.40
CA ASP A 347 2.80 6.28 -6.65
C ASP A 347 1.81 6.18 -7.82
N MET A 348 2.28 5.94 -9.02
CA MET A 348 1.43 5.82 -10.20
C MET A 348 1.54 4.42 -10.80
N VAL A 349 0.49 4.01 -11.52
CA VAL A 349 0.52 2.77 -12.29
C VAL A 349 0.16 3.05 -13.74
N VAL A 350 0.90 2.45 -14.67
CA VAL A 350 0.63 2.53 -16.11
C VAL A 350 0.52 1.12 -16.71
N PRO A 351 -0.14 0.95 -17.86
CA PRO A 351 -0.09 -0.33 -18.57
C PRO A 351 1.36 -0.78 -18.79
N ARG A 352 1.65 -2.07 -18.59
CA ARG A 352 3.02 -2.62 -18.64
C ARG A 352 3.83 -2.19 -19.87
N ASN A 353 3.18 -2.12 -21.03
CA ASN A 353 3.81 -1.67 -22.27
C ASN A 353 4.06 -0.14 -22.34
N LYS A 354 3.66 0.60 -21.31
CA LYS A 354 3.85 2.04 -21.18
C LYS A 354 4.87 2.44 -20.12
N VAL A 355 5.38 1.48 -19.38
CA VAL A 355 6.36 1.71 -18.30
C VAL A 355 7.59 2.44 -18.86
N ASN A 356 8.15 1.97 -19.98
CA ASN A 356 9.30 2.62 -20.60
C ASN A 356 9.02 4.08 -20.99
N GLU A 357 7.89 4.34 -21.67
CA GLU A 357 7.48 5.70 -22.07
C GLU A 357 7.32 6.62 -20.85
N MET A 358 6.77 6.10 -19.74
CA MET A 358 6.60 6.86 -18.51
C MET A 358 7.95 7.17 -17.83
N VAL A 359 8.84 6.18 -17.76
CA VAL A 359 10.18 6.37 -17.15
C VAL A 359 11.04 7.34 -17.96
N GLU A 360 11.02 7.26 -19.30
CA GLU A 360 11.70 8.25 -20.16
C GLU A 360 11.12 9.66 -19.94
N TYR A 361 9.80 9.76 -19.76
CA TYR A 361 9.16 11.03 -19.45
C TYR A 361 9.65 11.60 -18.10
N LEU A 362 9.69 10.80 -17.03
CA LEU A 362 10.18 11.21 -15.71
C LEU A 362 11.63 11.72 -15.77
N HIS A 363 12.49 11.01 -16.51
CA HIS A 363 13.88 11.42 -16.70
C HIS A 363 14.01 12.80 -17.40
N ASN A 364 13.16 13.05 -18.41
CA ASN A 364 13.14 14.35 -19.10
C ASN A 364 12.51 15.45 -18.24
N LEU A 365 11.48 15.12 -17.46
CA LEU A 365 10.77 16.05 -16.59
C LEU A 365 11.68 16.65 -15.52
N HIS A 366 12.64 15.87 -14.99
CA HIS A 366 13.67 16.35 -14.07
C HIS A 366 14.34 17.66 -14.56
N ASN A 367 14.69 17.73 -15.84
CA ASN A 367 15.31 18.92 -16.43
C ASN A 367 14.30 20.05 -16.73
N GLU A 368 13.04 19.69 -17.04
CA GLU A 368 11.99 20.66 -17.39
C GLU A 368 11.55 21.48 -16.17
N VAL A 369 11.35 20.82 -15.04
CA VAL A 369 10.89 21.45 -13.79
C VAL A 369 12.04 21.86 -12.86
N ASP A 370 13.28 21.58 -13.23
CA ASP A 370 14.49 21.89 -12.47
C ASP A 370 14.40 21.39 -11.01
N ILE A 371 14.00 20.12 -10.83
CA ILE A 371 13.91 19.43 -9.55
C ILE A 371 14.36 17.99 -9.70
N ARG A 372 15.09 17.47 -8.73
CA ARG A 372 15.60 16.09 -8.79
C ARG A 372 14.47 15.09 -8.56
N ILE A 373 14.34 14.12 -9.47
CA ILE A 373 13.35 13.04 -9.39
C ILE A 373 14.10 11.71 -9.48
N LYS A 374 13.87 10.82 -8.51
CA LYS A 374 14.37 9.45 -8.51
C LYS A 374 13.21 8.47 -8.62
N SER A 375 13.43 7.34 -9.33
CA SER A 375 12.37 6.36 -9.53
C SER A 375 12.90 4.93 -9.41
N PHE A 376 12.07 4.08 -8.85
CA PHE A 376 12.19 2.62 -8.91
C PHE A 376 10.78 2.03 -8.90
N GLY A 377 10.62 0.72 -9.04
CA GLY A 377 9.27 0.16 -8.94
C GLY A 377 9.13 -1.26 -9.45
N HIS A 378 7.86 -1.66 -9.50
CA HIS A 378 7.44 -3.00 -9.86
C HIS A 378 7.23 -3.08 -11.38
N ALA A 379 8.31 -3.36 -12.13
CA ALA A 379 8.23 -3.40 -13.59
C ALA A 379 7.26 -4.48 -14.11
N GLY A 380 7.04 -5.53 -13.31
CA GLY A 380 6.16 -6.64 -13.65
C GLY A 380 4.67 -6.31 -13.72
N ASP A 381 4.20 -5.29 -13.00
CA ASP A 381 2.79 -4.87 -12.94
C ASP A 381 2.53 -3.43 -13.39
N GLY A 382 3.59 -2.65 -13.58
CA GLY A 382 3.50 -1.28 -14.10
C GLY A 382 3.41 -0.20 -13.01
N ASN A 383 3.62 -0.56 -11.75
CA ASN A 383 3.63 0.38 -10.66
C ASN A 383 5.00 1.05 -10.50
N LEU A 384 5.01 2.36 -10.49
CA LEU A 384 6.18 3.22 -10.45
C LEU A 384 6.14 4.13 -9.22
N HIS A 385 7.18 4.06 -8.39
CA HIS A 385 7.42 5.01 -7.31
C HIS A 385 8.39 6.08 -7.78
N SER A 386 8.00 7.33 -7.69
CA SER A 386 8.84 8.47 -8.07
C SER A 386 8.90 9.45 -6.91
N TYR A 387 10.11 9.80 -6.52
CA TYR A 387 10.41 10.67 -5.40
C TYR A 387 10.90 12.01 -5.92
N ILE A 388 10.21 13.08 -5.55
CA ILE A 388 10.54 14.47 -5.88
C ILE A 388 11.30 15.03 -4.70
N LEU A 389 12.55 15.42 -4.90
CA LEU A 389 13.51 15.69 -3.84
C LEU A 389 13.73 17.19 -3.70
N LYS A 390 13.73 17.70 -2.45
CA LYS A 390 13.89 19.12 -2.13
C LYS A 390 15.32 19.59 -2.24
N ASP A 391 16.27 18.78 -1.77
CA ASP A 391 17.70 19.13 -1.68
C ASP A 391 17.91 20.50 -0.99
N ASP A 392 18.60 21.43 -1.66
CA ASP A 392 18.91 22.78 -1.16
C ASP A 392 17.85 23.85 -1.49
N LEU A 393 16.71 23.47 -2.09
CA LEU A 393 15.64 24.40 -2.41
C LEU A 393 15.00 24.98 -1.15
N SER A 394 14.55 26.24 -1.23
CA SER A 394 13.67 26.79 -0.20
C SER A 394 12.35 26.04 -0.16
N GLN A 395 11.63 26.07 0.97
CA GLN A 395 10.35 25.38 1.09
C GLN A 395 9.34 25.85 0.04
N GLU A 396 9.24 27.18 -0.16
CA GLU A 396 8.33 27.77 -1.16
C GLU A 396 8.67 27.32 -2.59
N GLU A 397 9.94 27.29 -2.96
CA GLU A 397 10.35 26.87 -4.32
C GLU A 397 10.17 25.35 -4.49
N PHE A 398 10.43 24.55 -3.45
CA PHE A 398 10.18 23.11 -3.45
C PHE A 398 8.69 22.81 -3.67
N GLU A 399 7.79 23.37 -2.87
CA GLU A 399 6.36 23.17 -2.98
C GLU A 399 5.82 23.54 -4.37
N LYS A 400 6.30 24.66 -4.92
CA LYS A 400 5.92 25.12 -6.26
C LYS A 400 6.37 24.15 -7.36
N ARG A 401 7.63 23.72 -7.34
CA ARG A 401 8.18 22.80 -8.37
C ARG A 401 7.62 21.41 -8.21
N MET A 402 7.45 20.94 -6.98
CA MET A 402 6.83 19.67 -6.65
C MET A 402 5.39 19.59 -7.19
N ALA A 403 4.57 20.62 -6.92
CA ALA A 403 3.20 20.68 -7.44
C ALA A 403 3.16 20.62 -8.97
N ALA A 404 4.04 21.39 -9.64
CA ALA A 404 4.14 21.38 -11.11
C ALA A 404 4.63 20.01 -11.64
N ALA A 405 5.55 19.34 -10.94
CA ALA A 405 6.01 18.00 -11.31
C ALA A 405 4.89 16.97 -11.15
N MET A 406 4.18 16.97 -10.02
CA MET A 406 3.07 16.05 -9.74
C MET A 406 1.94 16.18 -10.77
N GLU A 407 1.52 17.40 -11.08
CA GLU A 407 0.49 17.67 -12.11
C GLU A 407 0.88 17.01 -13.44
N LYS A 408 2.09 17.29 -13.93
CA LYS A 408 2.60 16.74 -15.19
C LYS A 408 2.75 15.23 -15.19
N ILE A 409 3.18 14.64 -14.06
CA ILE A 409 3.32 13.19 -13.88
C ILE A 409 1.95 12.51 -13.97
N TYR A 410 0.97 13.00 -13.23
CA TYR A 410 -0.38 12.42 -13.23
C TYR A 410 -1.11 12.63 -14.56
N GLU A 411 -0.94 13.80 -15.21
CA GLU A 411 -1.45 14.04 -16.55
C GLU A 411 -0.86 13.04 -17.56
N LYS A 412 0.47 12.86 -17.55
CA LYS A 412 1.13 11.88 -18.43
C LYS A 412 0.69 10.46 -18.15
N ALA A 413 0.55 10.06 -16.88
CA ALA A 413 0.05 8.74 -16.51
C ALA A 413 -1.37 8.51 -17.04
N ALA A 414 -2.27 9.50 -16.93
CA ALA A 414 -3.63 9.46 -17.49
C ALA A 414 -3.63 9.33 -19.02
N GLN A 415 -2.79 10.11 -19.73
CA GLN A 415 -2.63 10.02 -21.19
C GLN A 415 -2.18 8.63 -21.65
N LEU A 416 -1.40 7.93 -20.82
CA LEU A 416 -0.95 6.57 -21.08
C LEU A 416 -1.97 5.49 -20.68
N GLY A 417 -3.14 5.89 -20.17
CA GLY A 417 -4.18 4.96 -19.65
C GLY A 417 -3.90 4.43 -18.25
N GLY A 418 -3.01 5.09 -17.52
CA GLY A 418 -2.64 4.78 -16.14
C GLY A 418 -3.63 5.29 -15.10
N LYS A 419 -3.24 5.16 -13.82
CA LYS A 419 -4.00 5.62 -12.65
C LYS A 419 -3.08 6.36 -11.68
N VAL A 420 -3.68 7.22 -10.84
CA VAL A 420 -2.98 8.09 -9.88
C VAL A 420 -2.43 7.36 -8.67
N SER A 421 -2.84 6.12 -8.43
CA SER A 421 -2.27 5.27 -7.39
C SER A 421 -2.23 3.83 -7.85
N GLY A 422 -1.09 3.18 -7.65
CA GLY A 422 -0.89 1.75 -7.82
C GLY A 422 -1.29 0.98 -6.56
N GLU A 423 -0.83 1.44 -5.40
CA GLU A 423 -1.00 0.71 -4.14
C GLU A 423 -1.22 1.59 -2.89
N HIS A 424 -0.80 2.88 -2.88
CA HIS A 424 -0.87 3.71 -1.66
C HIS A 424 -2.28 4.21 -1.34
N GLY A 425 -3.19 4.24 -2.32
CA GLY A 425 -4.51 4.83 -2.18
C GLY A 425 -4.55 6.32 -2.57
N ILE A 426 -5.63 6.97 -2.23
CA ILE A 426 -5.92 8.36 -2.59
C ILE A 426 -5.87 9.28 -1.36
N GLY A 427 -6.43 8.84 -0.23
CA GLY A 427 -6.55 9.63 0.98
C GLY A 427 -7.17 10.99 0.73
N PHE A 428 -6.63 12.03 1.36
CA PHE A 428 -6.93 13.41 0.99
C PHE A 428 -5.89 14.02 0.04
N ALA A 429 -4.66 13.48 0.02
CA ALA A 429 -3.55 14.06 -0.73
C ALA A 429 -3.74 13.96 -2.25
N LYS A 430 -4.25 12.85 -2.74
CA LYS A 430 -4.37 12.58 -4.20
C LYS A 430 -5.77 12.87 -4.77
N LYS A 431 -6.71 13.38 -3.97
CA LYS A 431 -8.08 13.72 -4.44
C LYS A 431 -8.14 14.60 -5.68
N PRO A 432 -7.35 15.70 -5.78
CA PRO A 432 -7.39 16.55 -6.98
C PRO A 432 -7.09 15.75 -8.24
N TYR A 433 -6.02 14.96 -8.21
CA TYR A 433 -5.56 14.15 -9.34
C TYR A 433 -6.51 13.00 -9.71
N LEU A 434 -7.21 12.41 -8.71
CA LEU A 434 -8.23 11.40 -8.98
C LEU A 434 -9.35 11.96 -9.85
N ARG A 435 -9.81 13.18 -9.57
CA ARG A 435 -10.88 13.83 -10.35
C ARG A 435 -10.48 14.10 -11.78
N GLU A 436 -9.24 14.43 -12.02
CA GLU A 436 -8.70 14.67 -13.36
C GLU A 436 -8.48 13.38 -14.16
N SER A 437 -8.28 12.26 -13.46
CA SER A 437 -8.00 10.95 -14.06
C SER A 437 -9.23 10.10 -14.36
N LEU A 438 -10.40 10.45 -13.84
CA LEU A 438 -11.65 9.71 -13.99
C LEU A 438 -12.73 10.54 -14.67
N ASP A 439 -13.60 9.87 -15.42
CA ASP A 439 -14.78 10.53 -15.96
C ASP A 439 -15.76 10.93 -14.82
N PRO A 440 -16.53 12.02 -15.01
CA PRO A 440 -17.43 12.54 -13.99
C PRO A 440 -18.48 11.54 -13.51
N GLU A 441 -18.97 10.68 -14.39
CA GLU A 441 -19.97 9.66 -14.09
C GLU A 441 -19.41 8.61 -13.12
N THR A 442 -18.14 8.22 -13.25
CA THR A 442 -17.46 7.29 -12.32
C THR A 442 -17.38 7.92 -10.92
N ILE A 443 -17.02 9.20 -10.83
CA ILE A 443 -16.96 9.92 -9.54
C ILE A 443 -18.35 10.02 -8.90
N GLU A 444 -19.38 10.31 -9.70
CA GLU A 444 -20.77 10.37 -9.22
C GLU A 444 -21.24 9.01 -8.66
N LEU A 445 -20.92 7.90 -9.34
CA LEU A 445 -21.24 6.55 -8.87
C LEU A 445 -20.53 6.22 -7.55
N MET A 446 -19.23 6.51 -7.43
CA MET A 446 -18.49 6.32 -6.16
C MET A 446 -19.09 7.17 -5.03
N SER A 447 -19.46 8.40 -5.31
CA SER A 447 -20.15 9.30 -4.37
C SER A 447 -21.51 8.75 -3.95
N GLY A 448 -22.26 8.17 -4.91
CA GLY A 448 -23.52 7.47 -4.66
C GLY A 448 -23.34 6.25 -3.75
N ILE A 449 -22.28 5.46 -3.94
CA ILE A 449 -21.93 4.32 -3.08
C ILE A 449 -21.64 4.82 -1.65
N LYS A 450 -20.75 5.80 -1.50
CA LYS A 450 -20.46 6.41 -0.19
C LYS A 450 -21.73 6.85 0.51
N LYS A 451 -22.62 7.57 -0.18
CA LYS A 451 -23.89 8.05 0.37
C LYS A 451 -24.85 6.93 0.76
N ALA A 452 -24.81 5.78 0.06
CA ALA A 452 -25.63 4.62 0.40
C ALA A 452 -25.16 3.96 1.71
N PHE A 453 -23.85 3.91 1.97
CA PHE A 453 -23.29 3.36 3.21
C PHE A 453 -23.28 4.38 4.34
N ASP A 454 -22.96 5.63 4.06
CA ASP A 454 -22.78 6.71 5.03
C ASP A 454 -23.50 8.00 4.59
N PRO A 455 -24.85 8.05 4.72
CA PRO A 455 -25.61 9.21 4.27
C PRO A 455 -25.33 10.50 5.06
N LYS A 456 -24.72 10.40 6.24
CA LYS A 456 -24.30 11.54 7.06
C LYS A 456 -22.84 11.95 6.82
N ASN A 457 -22.09 11.13 6.07
CA ASN A 457 -20.67 11.34 5.79
C ASN A 457 -19.80 11.51 7.05
N ILE A 458 -20.08 10.74 8.11
CA ILE A 458 -19.34 10.82 9.37
C ILE A 458 -18.06 9.98 9.37
N LEU A 459 -18.01 8.89 8.58
CA LEU A 459 -16.90 7.95 8.58
C LEU A 459 -15.83 8.37 7.58
N ASN A 460 -14.67 8.69 8.09
CA ASN A 460 -13.48 9.13 7.36
C ASN A 460 -13.80 10.17 6.27
N PRO A 461 -14.43 11.32 6.64
CA PRO A 461 -14.89 12.30 5.67
C PRO A 461 -13.75 12.95 4.91
N HIS A 462 -14.05 13.49 3.71
CA HIS A 462 -13.13 14.22 2.85
C HIS A 462 -11.95 13.40 2.33
N LYS A 463 -12.02 12.06 2.39
CA LYS A 463 -11.03 11.14 1.80
C LYS A 463 -11.54 10.60 0.46
N VAL A 464 -10.64 10.12 -0.37
CA VAL A 464 -10.82 9.47 -1.67
C VAL A 464 -11.44 10.41 -2.72
N PHE A 465 -12.61 10.98 -2.46
CA PHE A 465 -13.28 11.96 -3.32
C PHE A 465 -13.94 13.07 -2.48
N GLN A 466 -14.20 14.21 -3.10
CA GLN A 466 -14.93 15.29 -2.44
C GLN A 466 -16.42 14.93 -2.38
N SER A 467 -16.95 14.84 -1.20
CA SER A 467 -18.39 14.75 -0.92
C SER A 467 -18.91 16.12 -0.52
#